data_3eaafbf75f672516fee7948926227387
#
_entry.id   3eaafbf75f672516fee7948926227387
#
_cell.length_a   1.000
_cell.length_b   1.000
_cell.length_c   1.000
_cell.angle_alpha   90.00
_cell.angle_beta   90.00
_cell.angle_gamma   90.00
#
_symmetry.space_group_name_H-M   'P 1'
#
loop_
_entity.id
_entity.type
_entity.pdbx_description
1 polymer ?
#
loop_
_entity_poly.entity_id
_entity_poly.type
_entity_poly.pdbx_seq_one_letter_code
_entity_poly.pdbx_strand_id
1 'polypeptide(L)'
;MRISLDYDGTFTEDPDLWLSFVRQARLSGHTVYCITMRTPEEGKDVRHHLLNAVDEIYFTSRQGKMSYCAENYIKVDVWIDDQPYFIMDHALDITKE
;
A
#
# COMPACT_ATOMS: atom_id res chain seq x y z
N MET A 1 -3.66 10.15 11.64
CA MET A 1 -4.35 9.11 10.85
C MET A 1 -3.36 8.05 10.38
N ARG A 2 -3.87 6.87 10.10
CA ARG A 2 -3.12 5.81 9.42
C ARG A 2 -3.55 5.77 7.97
N ILE A 3 -2.60 5.98 7.08
CA ILE A 3 -2.85 6.18 5.65
C ILE A 3 -2.20 5.03 4.89
N SER A 4 -2.96 4.36 4.02
CA SER A 4 -2.44 3.33 3.14
C SER A 4 -2.21 3.92 1.75
N LEU A 5 -1.00 3.78 1.24
CA LEU A 5 -0.61 4.17 -0.11
C LEU A 5 -0.37 2.92 -0.94
N ASP A 6 -1.10 2.79 -2.04
CA ASP A 6 -0.91 1.71 -3.00
C ASP A 6 0.36 1.92 -3.81
N TYR A 7 0.98 0.82 -4.26
CA TYR A 7 2.19 0.88 -5.06
C TYR A 7 1.91 0.91 -6.56
N ASP A 8 1.40 -0.20 -7.12
CA ASP A 8 1.17 -0.35 -8.56
C ASP A 8 0.02 0.55 -9.02
N GLY A 9 0.29 1.41 -10.00
CA GLY A 9 -0.73 2.31 -10.55
C GLY A 9 -0.97 3.58 -9.75
N THR A 10 -0.45 3.67 -8.52
CA THR A 10 -0.52 4.89 -7.70
C THR A 10 0.88 5.46 -7.49
N PHE A 11 1.67 4.85 -6.64
CA PHE A 11 3.05 5.32 -6.40
C PHE A 11 3.85 5.35 -7.69
N THR A 12 3.75 4.29 -8.49
CA THR A 12 4.53 4.16 -9.72
C THR A 12 4.20 5.21 -10.77
N GLU A 13 3.03 5.86 -10.70
CA GLU A 13 2.62 6.89 -11.67
C GLU A 13 3.30 8.22 -11.43
N ASP A 14 3.62 8.55 -10.18
CA ASP A 14 4.33 9.79 -9.85
C ASP A 14 5.10 9.62 -8.53
N PRO A 15 6.26 8.94 -8.57
CA PRO A 15 7.01 8.69 -7.34
C PRO A 15 7.38 9.94 -6.55
N ASP A 16 7.74 11.02 -7.23
CA ASP A 16 8.16 12.26 -6.56
C ASP A 16 7.00 12.88 -5.78
N LEU A 17 5.81 12.90 -6.37
CA LEU A 17 4.61 13.39 -5.69
C LEU A 17 4.36 12.59 -4.41
N TRP A 18 4.37 11.27 -4.52
CA TRP A 18 4.01 10.41 -3.39
C TRP A 18 5.09 10.38 -2.32
N LEU A 19 6.36 10.45 -2.68
CA LEU A 19 7.44 10.58 -1.68
C LEU A 19 7.31 11.90 -0.91
N SER A 20 6.97 12.98 -1.60
CA SER A 20 6.72 14.27 -0.97
C SER A 20 5.52 14.21 -0.03
N PHE A 21 4.42 13.58 -0.47
CA PHE A 21 3.23 13.38 0.35
C PHE A 21 3.55 12.58 1.61
N VAL A 22 4.23 11.44 1.47
CA VAL A 22 4.57 10.57 2.61
C VAL A 22 5.42 11.32 3.61
N ARG A 23 6.43 12.04 3.14
CA ARG A 23 7.29 12.84 4.02
C ARG A 23 6.48 13.86 4.80
N GLN A 24 5.62 14.62 4.13
CA GLN A 24 4.81 15.65 4.77
C GLN A 24 3.81 15.04 5.76
N ALA A 25 3.17 13.95 5.39
CA ALA A 25 2.22 13.27 6.26
C ALA A 25 2.90 12.80 7.55
N ARG A 26 4.07 12.18 7.44
CA ARG A 26 4.83 11.70 8.61
C ARG A 26 5.32 12.85 9.48
N LEU A 27 5.80 13.93 8.87
CA LEU A 27 6.19 15.12 9.61
C LEU A 27 5.03 15.72 10.40
N SER A 28 3.81 15.58 9.90
CA SER A 28 2.60 16.06 10.57
C SER A 28 2.06 15.05 11.60
N GLY A 29 2.78 13.97 11.86
CA GLY A 29 2.42 13.01 12.91
C GLY A 29 1.54 11.85 12.44
N HIS A 30 1.33 11.69 11.14
CA HIS A 30 0.55 10.58 10.61
C HIS A 30 1.43 9.37 10.33
N THR A 31 0.82 8.19 10.33
CA THR A 31 1.46 6.94 9.96
C THR A 31 1.11 6.61 8.52
N VAL A 32 2.11 6.24 7.72
CA VAL A 32 1.88 5.85 6.33
C VAL A 32 2.38 4.44 6.10
N TYR A 33 1.48 3.59 5.61
CA TYR A 33 1.78 2.23 5.18
C TYR A 33 1.77 2.16 3.66
N CYS A 34 2.53 1.24 3.09
CA CYS A 34 2.29 0.75 1.74
C CYS A 34 1.64 -0.62 1.86
N ILE A 35 0.42 -0.76 1.36
CA ILE A 35 -0.29 -2.04 1.35
C ILE A 35 -0.51 -2.41 -0.10
N THR A 36 0.11 -3.51 -0.54
CA THR A 36 0.11 -3.95 -1.92
C THR A 36 -0.34 -5.40 -2.01
N MET A 37 -1.04 -5.75 -3.10
CA MET A 37 -1.46 -7.13 -3.37
C MET A 37 -0.34 -8.03 -3.90
N ARG A 38 0.86 -7.49 -4.10
CA ARG A 38 2.01 -8.31 -4.46
C ARG A 38 2.31 -9.35 -3.38
N THR A 39 2.97 -10.42 -3.77
CA THR A 39 3.59 -11.33 -2.79
C THR A 39 4.91 -10.73 -2.29
N PRO A 40 5.43 -11.17 -1.13
CA PRO A 40 6.74 -10.71 -0.67
C PRO A 40 7.86 -10.96 -1.70
N GLU A 41 7.79 -12.03 -2.46
CA GLU A 41 8.77 -12.35 -3.51
C GLU A 41 8.73 -11.35 -4.67
N GLU A 42 7.60 -10.72 -4.90
CA GLU A 42 7.41 -9.67 -5.92
C GLU A 42 7.75 -8.27 -5.39
N GLY A 43 8.28 -8.18 -4.19
CA GLY A 43 8.41 -6.93 -3.46
C GLY A 43 9.72 -6.18 -3.61
N LYS A 44 10.64 -6.63 -4.46
CA LYS A 44 11.96 -6.00 -4.59
C LYS A 44 11.87 -4.51 -4.91
N ASP A 45 11.08 -4.15 -5.91
CA ASP A 45 10.93 -2.76 -6.33
C ASP A 45 10.21 -1.93 -5.27
N VAL A 46 9.21 -2.51 -4.63
CA VAL A 46 8.46 -1.83 -3.55
C VAL A 46 9.41 -1.48 -2.42
N ARG A 47 10.22 -2.43 -1.98
CA ARG A 47 11.19 -2.20 -0.90
C ARG A 47 12.25 -1.19 -1.31
N HIS A 48 12.74 -1.28 -2.55
CA HIS A 48 13.73 -0.33 -3.05
C HIS A 48 13.25 1.11 -2.95
N HIS A 49 12.00 1.36 -3.33
CA HIS A 49 11.44 2.71 -3.34
C HIS A 49 10.94 3.18 -1.96
N LEU A 50 10.37 2.28 -1.16
CA LEU A 50 9.55 2.68 -0.03
C LEU A 50 10.04 2.22 1.35
N LEU A 51 11.00 1.31 1.42
CA LEU A 51 11.42 0.73 2.71
C LEU A 51 11.81 1.81 3.74
N ASN A 52 12.51 2.84 3.29
CA ASN A 52 12.97 3.93 4.16
C ASN A 52 12.03 5.14 4.16
N ALA A 53 10.94 5.10 3.40
CA ALA A 53 10.02 6.23 3.28
C ALA A 53 8.77 6.04 4.13
N VAL A 54 8.16 4.86 4.07
CA VAL A 54 6.93 4.56 4.81
C VAL A 54 7.22 3.90 6.15
N ASP A 55 6.22 3.86 7.02
CA ASP A 55 6.36 3.22 8.33
C ASP A 55 6.41 1.70 8.23
N GLU A 56 5.63 1.12 7.31
CA GLU A 56 5.58 -0.32 7.12
C GLU A 56 5.12 -0.66 5.71
N ILE A 57 5.57 -1.80 5.17
CA ILE A 57 5.12 -2.35 3.90
C ILE A 57 4.44 -3.69 4.18
N TYR A 58 3.20 -3.85 3.69
CA TYR A 58 2.45 -5.09 3.82
C TYR A 58 2.13 -5.67 2.45
N PHE A 59 2.45 -6.95 2.27
CA PHE A 59 2.16 -7.71 1.06
C PHE A 59 0.97 -8.61 1.34
N THR A 60 -0.17 -8.37 0.67
CA THR A 60 -1.38 -9.15 0.94
C THR A 60 -1.47 -10.45 0.17
N SER A 61 -0.58 -10.65 -0.81
CA SER A 61 -0.56 -11.85 -1.64
C SER A 61 -1.93 -12.12 -2.29
N ARG A 62 -2.49 -11.11 -2.96
CA ARG A 62 -3.77 -11.14 -3.69
C ARG A 62 -5.02 -11.13 -2.80
N GLN A 63 -4.86 -11.12 -1.50
CA GLN A 63 -6.00 -10.94 -0.61
C GLN A 63 -6.51 -9.50 -0.67
N GLY A 64 -7.82 -9.29 -0.55
CA GLY A 64 -8.39 -7.96 -0.41
C GLY A 64 -7.73 -7.20 0.74
N LYS A 65 -7.36 -5.97 0.50
CA LYS A 65 -6.53 -5.22 1.46
C LYS A 65 -7.21 -5.04 2.81
N MET A 66 -8.51 -4.75 2.81
CA MET A 66 -9.25 -4.57 4.06
C MET A 66 -9.36 -5.87 4.85
N SER A 67 -9.61 -7.00 4.17
CA SER A 67 -9.66 -8.32 4.79
C SER A 67 -8.30 -8.69 5.42
N TYR A 68 -7.21 -8.45 4.67
CA TYR A 68 -5.86 -8.69 5.17
C TYR A 68 -5.59 -7.86 6.44
N CYS A 69 -5.94 -6.58 6.41
CA CYS A 69 -5.74 -5.70 7.57
C CYS A 69 -6.55 -6.15 8.77
N ALA A 70 -7.81 -6.57 8.56
CA ALA A 70 -8.65 -7.07 9.64
C ALA A 70 -8.05 -8.31 10.30
N GLU A 71 -7.53 -9.25 9.51
CA GLU A 71 -6.91 -10.48 10.03
C GLU A 71 -5.59 -10.21 10.76
N ASN A 72 -4.89 -9.15 10.40
CA ASN A 72 -3.58 -8.83 10.96
C ASN A 72 -3.62 -7.65 11.94
N TYR A 73 -4.80 -7.22 12.35
CA TYR A 73 -5.01 -6.13 13.31
C TYR A 73 -4.36 -4.81 12.87
N ILE A 74 -4.42 -4.51 11.58
CA ILE A 74 -3.90 -3.28 11.00
C ILE A 74 -5.07 -2.32 10.79
N LYS A 75 -5.01 -1.15 11.44
CA LYS A 75 -6.02 -0.12 11.26
C LYS A 75 -5.60 0.82 10.14
N VAL A 76 -6.51 1.10 9.21
CA VAL A 76 -6.32 2.09 8.14
C VAL A 76 -7.50 3.06 8.15
N ASP A 77 -7.19 4.35 8.18
CA ASP A 77 -8.21 5.40 8.19
C ASP A 77 -8.47 5.95 6.79
N VAL A 78 -7.43 6.02 5.97
CA VAL A 78 -7.50 6.59 4.61
C VAL A 78 -6.80 5.66 3.63
N TRP A 79 -7.51 5.34 2.57
CA TRP A 79 -6.99 4.49 1.49
C TRP A 79 -6.70 5.34 0.25
N ILE A 80 -5.47 5.28 -0.24
CA ILE A 80 -5.07 5.90 -1.51
C ILE A 80 -4.76 4.77 -2.48
N ASP A 81 -5.65 4.55 -3.45
CA ASP A 81 -5.59 3.40 -4.34
C ASP A 81 -6.28 3.73 -5.66
N ASP A 82 -5.63 3.43 -6.79
CA ASP A 82 -6.18 3.66 -8.12
C ASP A 82 -7.23 2.61 -8.51
N GLN A 83 -7.25 1.47 -7.80
CA GLN A 83 -8.23 0.39 -8.00
C GLN A 83 -8.90 0.06 -6.67
N PRO A 84 -9.80 0.93 -6.19
CA PRO A 84 -10.34 0.83 -4.83
C PRO A 84 -11.16 -0.44 -4.58
N TYR A 85 -11.67 -1.11 -5.61
CA TYR A 85 -12.36 -2.39 -5.41
C TYR A 85 -11.44 -3.47 -4.84
N PHE A 86 -10.13 -3.41 -5.03
CA PHE A 86 -9.19 -4.34 -4.42
C PHE A 86 -8.92 -4.06 -2.93
N ILE A 87 -9.47 -2.99 -2.40
CA ILE A 87 -9.53 -2.81 -0.95
C ILE A 87 -10.49 -3.84 -0.36
N MET A 88 -11.62 -4.07 -1.03
CA MET A 88 -12.68 -4.97 -0.59
C MET A 88 -12.51 -6.39 -1.13
N ASP A 89 -12.18 -6.52 -2.41
CA ASP A 89 -12.20 -7.79 -3.12
C ASP A 89 -10.80 -8.39 -3.24
N HIS A 90 -10.72 -9.72 -3.19
CA HIS A 90 -9.48 -10.43 -3.51
C HIS A 90 -9.24 -10.35 -5.02
N ALA A 91 -7.99 -10.39 -5.43
CA ALA A 91 -7.66 -10.63 -6.83
C ALA A 91 -7.90 -12.12 -7.09
N LEU A 92 -8.86 -12.42 -7.98
CA LEU A 92 -9.31 -13.80 -8.22
C LEU A 92 -8.24 -14.66 -8.88
N ASP A 93 -7.46 -14.04 -9.74
CA ASP A 93 -6.48 -14.74 -10.54
C ASP A 93 -5.35 -13.76 -10.86
N ILE A 94 -4.12 -14.20 -10.65
CA ILE A 94 -2.94 -13.38 -10.94
C ILE A 94 -2.89 -12.94 -12.42
N THR A 95 -3.44 -13.76 -13.32
CA THR A 95 -3.45 -13.45 -14.75
C THR A 95 -4.48 -12.39 -15.13
N LYS A 96 -5.38 -12.04 -14.23
CA LYS A 96 -6.45 -11.06 -14.45
C LYS A 96 -6.16 -9.69 -13.87
N GLU A 97 -5.05 -9.53 -13.28
CA GLU A 97 -4.62 -8.26 -12.71
C GLU A 97 -4.01 -7.33 -13.72
#